data_374576b0d55fa512110155f1c8c46447
#
_entry.id   374576b0d55fa512110155f1c8c46447
#
_cell.length_a   1.000
_cell.length_b   1.000
_cell.length_c   1.000
_cell.angle_alpha   90.00
_cell.angle_beta   90.00
_cell.angle_gamma   90.00
#
_symmetry.space_group_name_H-M   'P 1'
#
loop_
_entity.id
_entity.type
_entity.pdbx_description
1 polymer ?
#
loop_
_entity_poly.entity_id
_entity_poly.type
_entity_poly.pdbx_seq_one_letter_code
_entity_poly.pdbx_strand_id
1 'polypeptide(L)'
;MIGLGLLLVLALGFGLGHRLGSPGPEPERLPAPSAPSIFQLPAKLVVYQEGPAIPQLWLDTFSSGPGFLKIDLRMLSRNSDGTWPTDGDVYLLKARSFNEVRKSVPWADLTGQVPVAGINPVYQGQSFDPLGTHSRPWRISPWFFMKKVPSGTPHKVAFGAPARWASEPQSIFPNEPDLIAALWIKSQGKSINLGGGSTQQMARQQAESFLAGKLVPEAECWEGLKDGRVQLTFLPAWRLVLEPQAGNGLIRWSALQAGTIVDFEVMAVADGSSRKEMACKFLEFLLAPSQQAALLGATGFFPVHSKPGMEWAGSTFVMPSGTWFDRSEFILWPYPQPVVTVPPAVVTETNLPVESGGEPKTQ
;
A
#
# COMPACT_ATOMS: atom_id res chain seq x y z
N MET A 1 22.44 -49.41 -7.08
CA MET A 1 21.94 -49.90 -8.37
C MET A 1 21.58 -48.64 -9.16
N ILE A 2 22.45 -47.99 -9.84
CA ILE A 2 23.05 -48.21 -11.18
C ILE A 2 21.95 -48.46 -12.23
N GLY A 3 21.69 -47.47 -13.06
CA GLY A 3 20.86 -47.51 -14.26
C GLY A 3 21.37 -46.47 -15.25
N LEU A 4 22.47 -46.80 -15.91
CA LEU A 4 23.02 -46.15 -17.11
C LEU A 4 22.17 -46.56 -18.32
N GLY A 5 21.91 -45.68 -19.24
CA GLY A 5 21.34 -46.01 -20.56
C GLY A 5 21.19 -44.75 -21.39
N LEU A 6 21.79 -44.56 -22.30
CA LEU A 6 22.40 -45.04 -23.53
C LEU A 6 22.27 -43.94 -24.58
N LEU A 7 23.40 -43.38 -24.93
CA LEU A 7 23.63 -42.54 -26.11
C LEU A 7 23.47 -43.41 -27.37
N LEU A 8 22.66 -43.00 -28.33
CA LEU A 8 22.67 -43.58 -29.66
C LEU A 8 23.00 -42.53 -30.71
N VAL A 9 24.23 -42.61 -31.21
CA VAL A 9 24.73 -41.92 -32.40
C VAL A 9 24.32 -42.77 -33.62
N LEU A 10 23.70 -42.15 -34.60
CA LEU A 10 23.57 -42.72 -35.94
C LEU A 10 24.11 -41.73 -36.97
N ALA A 11 25.34 -42.00 -37.36
CA ALA A 11 25.91 -41.51 -38.60
C ALA A 11 25.72 -42.62 -39.68
N LEU A 12 25.33 -42.22 -40.89
CA LEU A 12 25.43 -42.91 -42.18
C LEU A 12 24.54 -42.12 -43.14
N GLY A 13 24.87 -41.70 -44.32
CA GLY A 13 25.86 -42.19 -45.23
C GLY A 13 26.10 -41.22 -46.39
N PHE A 14 27.27 -41.30 -46.88
CA PHE A 14 27.77 -40.68 -48.12
C PHE A 14 27.07 -41.21 -49.34
N GLY A 15 26.64 -40.30 -50.22
CA GLY A 15 26.23 -40.62 -51.60
C GLY A 15 26.84 -39.63 -52.59
N LEU A 16 27.98 -39.99 -53.20
CA LEU A 16 28.58 -39.29 -54.29
C LEU A 16 27.70 -39.43 -55.58
N GLY A 17 27.31 -38.28 -56.14
CA GLY A 17 26.67 -38.21 -57.43
C GLY A 17 27.12 -36.95 -58.19
N HIS A 18 28.26 -37.04 -58.90
CA HIS A 18 28.68 -36.07 -59.88
C HIS A 18 27.68 -36.07 -61.08
N ARG A 19 26.96 -34.97 -61.29
CA ARG A 19 26.45 -34.60 -62.63
C ARG A 19 26.78 -33.12 -62.85
N LEU A 20 27.65 -32.95 -63.85
CA LEU A 20 27.88 -31.71 -64.55
C LEU A 20 26.57 -31.31 -65.29
N GLY A 21 25.98 -30.23 -64.88
CA GLY A 21 24.77 -29.66 -65.54
C GLY A 21 24.86 -28.13 -65.52
N SER A 22 24.56 -27.53 -66.63
CA SER A 22 24.61 -26.13 -67.05
C SER A 22 24.23 -25.08 -65.99
N PRO A 23 24.77 -23.85 -66.02
CA PRO A 23 24.41 -22.80 -65.10
C PRO A 23 22.93 -22.41 -65.26
N GLY A 24 22.11 -22.82 -64.31
CA GLY A 24 20.74 -22.36 -64.15
C GLY A 24 20.70 -20.93 -63.64
N PRO A 25 19.60 -20.25 -63.79
CA PRO A 25 19.44 -18.85 -63.32
C PRO A 25 19.74 -18.79 -61.85
N GLU A 26 20.47 -17.74 -61.48
CA GLU A 26 20.86 -17.43 -60.10
C GLU A 26 19.61 -17.38 -59.20
N PRO A 27 19.52 -18.14 -58.10
CA PRO A 27 18.37 -18.13 -57.25
C PRO A 27 18.27 -16.74 -56.60
N GLU A 28 17.15 -16.12 -56.84
CA GLU A 28 16.75 -14.87 -56.18
C GLU A 28 17.01 -14.98 -54.65
N ARG A 29 17.99 -14.25 -54.15
CA ARG A 29 18.29 -14.21 -52.71
C ARG A 29 17.08 -13.65 -52.00
N LEU A 30 16.26 -14.50 -51.43
CA LEU A 30 15.28 -14.10 -50.41
C LEU A 30 15.99 -13.27 -49.34
N PRO A 31 15.45 -12.11 -48.99
CA PRO A 31 16.03 -11.31 -47.90
C PRO A 31 16.17 -12.19 -46.68
N ALA A 32 17.38 -12.25 -46.11
CA ALA A 32 17.63 -12.98 -44.91
C ALA A 32 16.60 -12.56 -43.84
N PRO A 33 15.93 -13.51 -43.17
CA PRO A 33 15.01 -13.13 -42.09
C PRO A 33 15.78 -12.26 -41.12
N SER A 34 15.32 -11.03 -40.94
CA SER A 34 15.88 -10.11 -39.93
C SER A 34 15.91 -10.86 -38.61
N ALA A 35 17.11 -11.10 -38.08
CA ALA A 35 17.27 -11.75 -36.78
C ALA A 35 16.35 -11.00 -35.80
N PRO A 36 15.51 -11.70 -35.04
CA PRO A 36 14.71 -11.05 -34.02
C PRO A 36 15.66 -10.29 -33.12
N SER A 37 15.41 -9.01 -32.91
CA SER A 37 16.23 -8.16 -32.05
C SER A 37 16.10 -8.69 -30.62
N ILE A 38 17.06 -9.50 -30.19
CA ILE A 38 17.06 -10.32 -28.97
C ILE A 38 17.36 -9.45 -27.73
N PHE A 39 17.48 -8.16 -27.87
CA PHE A 39 17.71 -7.25 -26.74
C PHE A 39 16.60 -6.24 -26.56
N GLN A 40 15.35 -6.70 -26.45
CA GLN A 40 14.39 -5.91 -25.68
C GLN A 40 14.73 -6.15 -24.19
N LEU A 41 15.16 -5.08 -23.51
CA LEU A 41 15.23 -5.08 -22.04
C LEU A 41 13.94 -5.68 -21.50
N PRO A 42 14.00 -6.58 -20.51
CA PRO A 42 12.80 -7.20 -19.97
C PRO A 42 11.80 -6.11 -19.63
N ALA A 43 10.60 -6.23 -20.17
CA ALA A 43 9.54 -5.27 -19.92
C ALA A 43 9.34 -5.16 -18.40
N LYS A 44 9.29 -3.93 -17.87
CA LYS A 44 9.08 -3.71 -16.45
C LYS A 44 7.59 -3.55 -16.20
N LEU A 45 7.07 -4.16 -15.15
CA LEU A 45 5.75 -3.85 -14.62
C LEU A 45 5.91 -2.73 -13.58
N VAL A 46 5.31 -1.58 -13.83
CA VAL A 46 5.36 -0.44 -12.92
C VAL A 46 4.24 -0.57 -11.89
N VAL A 47 4.60 -0.70 -10.62
CA VAL A 47 3.67 -0.87 -9.51
C VAL A 47 3.79 0.32 -8.57
N TYR A 48 2.73 1.09 -8.43
CA TYR A 48 2.61 2.14 -7.42
C TYR A 48 1.99 1.59 -6.15
N GLN A 49 2.56 1.91 -5.01
CA GLN A 49 2.08 1.44 -3.71
C GLN A 49 1.95 2.59 -2.71
N GLU A 50 0.81 2.63 -2.03
CA GLU A 50 0.55 3.44 -0.85
C GLU A 50 0.79 2.58 0.40
N GLY A 51 1.63 3.04 1.33
CA GLY A 51 1.94 2.30 2.55
C GLY A 51 3.20 1.42 2.48
N PRO A 52 3.39 0.52 3.45
CA PRO A 52 4.59 -0.32 3.56
C PRO A 52 4.82 -1.23 2.36
N ALA A 53 6.08 -1.35 1.97
CA ALA A 53 6.47 -2.06 0.76
C ALA A 53 6.14 -3.56 0.80
N ILE A 54 5.84 -4.13 -0.37
CA ILE A 54 5.80 -5.58 -0.57
C ILE A 54 7.18 -6.16 -0.28
N PRO A 55 7.29 -7.33 0.37
CA PRO A 55 8.57 -7.98 0.60
C PRO A 55 9.34 -8.22 -0.71
N GLN A 56 10.61 -7.87 -0.74
CA GLN A 56 11.45 -8.03 -1.94
C GLN A 56 11.45 -9.48 -2.43
N LEU A 57 11.46 -10.45 -1.53
CA LEU A 57 11.37 -11.87 -1.87
C LEU A 57 10.14 -12.20 -2.73
N TRP A 58 8.99 -11.56 -2.49
CA TRP A 58 7.80 -11.79 -3.30
C TRP A 58 7.93 -11.18 -4.69
N LEU A 59 8.53 -10.00 -4.79
CA LEU A 59 8.82 -9.37 -6.09
C LEU A 59 9.78 -10.22 -6.91
N ASP A 60 10.83 -10.75 -6.28
CA ASP A 60 11.81 -11.63 -6.91
C ASP A 60 11.17 -12.96 -7.33
N THR A 61 10.30 -13.53 -6.48
CA THR A 61 9.58 -14.78 -6.79
C THR A 61 8.67 -14.60 -8.00
N PHE A 62 7.91 -13.53 -8.08
CA PHE A 62 7.07 -13.23 -9.24
C PHE A 62 7.93 -13.01 -10.48
N SER A 63 9.01 -12.24 -10.37
CA SER A 63 9.90 -11.92 -11.49
C SER A 63 10.65 -13.13 -12.05
N SER A 64 10.92 -14.15 -11.20
CA SER A 64 11.54 -15.42 -11.59
C SER A 64 10.53 -16.43 -12.14
N GLY A 65 9.25 -16.17 -11.99
CA GLY A 65 8.15 -17.03 -12.39
C GLY A 65 7.81 -16.91 -13.88
N PRO A 66 6.66 -17.45 -14.30
CA PRO A 66 6.28 -17.56 -15.72
C PRO A 66 6.21 -16.24 -16.49
N GLY A 67 6.28 -15.11 -15.83
CA GLY A 67 6.14 -13.80 -16.46
C GLY A 67 7.45 -13.14 -16.88
N PHE A 68 8.60 -13.51 -16.32
CA PHE A 68 9.93 -12.91 -16.55
C PHE A 68 9.96 -11.37 -16.58
N LEU A 69 9.05 -10.72 -15.84
CA LEU A 69 8.96 -9.27 -15.79
C LEU A 69 9.58 -8.73 -14.51
N LYS A 70 10.48 -7.78 -14.65
CA LYS A 70 11.00 -7.03 -13.50
C LYS A 70 9.90 -6.12 -12.94
N ILE A 71 9.67 -6.17 -11.64
CA ILE A 71 8.79 -5.22 -10.95
C ILE A 71 9.57 -3.93 -10.66
N ASP A 72 9.01 -2.80 -11.05
CA ASP A 72 9.47 -1.46 -10.71
C ASP A 72 8.49 -0.90 -9.65
N LEU A 73 8.80 -1.18 -8.38
CA LEU A 73 7.96 -0.75 -7.26
C LEU A 73 8.26 0.70 -6.89
N ARG A 74 7.24 1.54 -6.88
CA ARG A 74 7.32 2.96 -6.57
C ARG A 74 6.34 3.34 -5.48
N MET A 75 6.75 4.26 -4.61
CA MET A 75 5.82 4.84 -3.63
C MET A 75 4.82 5.74 -4.35
N LEU A 76 3.54 5.56 -4.03
CA LEU A 76 2.49 6.41 -4.55
C LEU A 76 2.46 7.72 -3.77
N SER A 77 2.73 8.79 -4.45
CA SER A 77 2.61 10.16 -3.93
C SER A 77 2.11 11.08 -5.03
N ARG A 78 1.52 12.21 -4.65
CA ARG A 78 1.17 13.23 -5.63
C ARG A 78 2.42 13.84 -6.25
N ASN A 79 2.35 14.14 -7.52
CA ASN A 79 3.35 14.91 -8.23
C ASN A 79 3.41 16.35 -7.67
N SER A 80 4.41 17.12 -8.06
CA SER A 80 4.59 18.51 -7.64
C SER A 80 3.42 19.43 -8.04
N ASP A 81 2.67 19.08 -9.07
CA ASP A 81 1.45 19.76 -9.55
C ASP A 81 0.16 19.30 -8.83
N GLY A 82 0.27 18.39 -7.87
CA GLY A 82 -0.85 17.83 -7.12
C GLY A 82 -1.59 16.68 -7.81
N THR A 83 -1.18 16.28 -9.03
CA THR A 83 -1.76 15.16 -9.75
C THR A 83 -1.23 13.82 -9.23
N TRP A 84 -1.94 12.73 -9.54
CA TRP A 84 -1.45 11.39 -9.30
C TRP A 84 -0.62 10.90 -10.50
N PRO A 85 0.44 10.08 -10.29
CA PRO A 85 1.18 9.47 -11.39
C PRO A 85 0.27 8.57 -12.22
N THR A 86 0.40 8.63 -13.54
CA THR A 86 -0.48 7.91 -14.50
C THR A 86 0.25 6.86 -15.33
N ASP A 87 1.55 6.69 -15.11
CA ASP A 87 2.42 5.78 -15.85
C ASP A 87 2.53 4.38 -15.21
N GLY A 88 1.73 4.10 -14.18
CA GLY A 88 1.68 2.79 -13.51
C GLY A 88 0.83 1.77 -14.26
N ASP A 89 1.21 0.51 -14.14
CA ASP A 89 0.41 -0.62 -14.60
C ASP A 89 -0.52 -1.11 -13.47
N VAL A 90 -0.01 -1.15 -12.24
CA VAL A 90 -0.73 -1.60 -11.04
C VAL A 90 -0.65 -0.53 -9.95
N TYR A 91 -1.74 -0.41 -9.21
CA TYR A 91 -1.83 0.50 -8.06
C TYR A 91 -2.33 -0.26 -6.83
N LEU A 92 -1.56 -0.21 -5.76
CA LEU A 92 -1.87 -0.77 -4.45
C LEU A 92 -2.23 0.38 -3.54
N LEU A 93 -3.50 0.54 -3.22
CA LEU A 93 -4.08 1.74 -2.65
C LEU A 93 -4.76 1.47 -1.32
N LYS A 94 -4.71 2.42 -0.41
CA LYS A 94 -5.74 2.48 0.64
C LYS A 94 -7.11 2.69 -0.02
N ALA A 95 -8.13 2.02 0.46
CA ALA A 95 -9.49 2.11 -0.12
C ALA A 95 -9.99 3.56 -0.23
N ARG A 96 -9.63 4.40 0.73
CA ARG A 96 -9.96 5.82 0.75
C ARG A 96 -9.35 6.62 -0.42
N SER A 97 -8.20 6.20 -0.94
CA SER A 97 -7.52 6.85 -2.08
C SER A 97 -8.04 6.39 -3.44
N PHE A 98 -8.76 5.26 -3.49
CA PHE A 98 -9.18 4.61 -4.75
C PHE A 98 -9.93 5.54 -5.70
N ASN A 99 -10.96 6.22 -5.21
CA ASN A 99 -11.77 7.11 -6.03
C ASN A 99 -11.04 8.40 -6.42
N GLU A 100 -10.09 8.85 -5.62
CA GLU A 100 -9.28 10.01 -5.94
C GLU A 100 -8.29 9.72 -7.07
N VAL A 101 -7.56 8.61 -6.95
CA VAL A 101 -6.61 8.18 -7.99
C VAL A 101 -7.35 7.87 -9.29
N ARG A 102 -8.56 7.28 -9.20
CA ARG A 102 -9.42 6.97 -10.37
C ARG A 102 -9.74 8.19 -11.23
N LYS A 103 -9.76 9.39 -10.67
CA LYS A 103 -9.99 10.62 -11.45
C LYS A 103 -8.87 10.90 -12.45
N SER A 104 -7.65 10.46 -12.15
CA SER A 104 -6.47 10.61 -13.01
C SER A 104 -6.12 9.34 -13.78
N VAL A 105 -6.45 8.17 -13.21
CA VAL A 105 -6.11 6.85 -13.75
C VAL A 105 -7.40 6.02 -13.86
N PRO A 106 -7.98 5.88 -15.05
CA PRO A 106 -9.10 4.95 -15.26
C PRO A 106 -8.69 3.51 -14.94
N TRP A 107 -9.58 2.77 -14.26
CA TRP A 107 -9.32 1.39 -13.88
C TRP A 107 -9.86 0.39 -14.89
N ALA A 108 -9.08 -0.64 -15.18
CA ALA A 108 -9.50 -1.76 -15.98
C ALA A 108 -10.62 -2.56 -15.28
N ASP A 109 -11.46 -3.21 -16.07
CA ASP A 109 -12.40 -4.21 -15.56
C ASP A 109 -11.63 -5.51 -15.26
N LEU A 110 -11.68 -5.94 -14.02
CA LEU A 110 -11.03 -7.16 -13.52
C LEU A 110 -11.98 -8.37 -13.49
N THR A 111 -13.22 -8.20 -13.97
CA THR A 111 -14.23 -9.28 -13.99
C THR A 111 -13.72 -10.43 -14.84
N GLY A 112 -13.70 -11.63 -14.27
CA GLY A 112 -13.21 -12.84 -14.95
C GLY A 112 -11.70 -12.91 -15.19
N GLN A 113 -10.94 -11.82 -14.93
CA GLN A 113 -9.49 -11.77 -15.10
C GLN A 113 -8.75 -12.07 -13.79
N VAL A 114 -9.21 -11.50 -12.69
CA VAL A 114 -8.63 -11.73 -11.36
C VAL A 114 -9.72 -12.30 -10.46
N PRO A 115 -9.58 -13.56 -10.00
CA PRO A 115 -10.62 -14.22 -9.24
C PRO A 115 -10.83 -13.57 -7.87
N VAL A 116 -12.08 -13.58 -7.41
CA VAL A 116 -12.48 -13.21 -6.04
C VAL A 116 -12.62 -14.43 -5.12
N ALA A 117 -12.42 -15.62 -5.68
CA ALA A 117 -12.49 -16.86 -4.93
C ALA A 117 -11.46 -16.87 -3.78
N GLY A 118 -11.90 -17.21 -2.58
CA GLY A 118 -11.06 -17.17 -1.38
C GLY A 118 -11.08 -15.83 -0.64
N ILE A 119 -11.45 -14.72 -1.28
CA ILE A 119 -11.62 -13.46 -0.56
C ILE A 119 -12.89 -13.51 0.29
N ASN A 120 -12.75 -13.23 1.58
CA ASN A 120 -13.90 -13.21 2.48
C ASN A 120 -14.94 -12.16 2.02
N PRO A 121 -16.23 -12.51 1.93
CA PRO A 121 -17.28 -11.60 1.45
C PRO A 121 -17.34 -10.25 2.18
N VAL A 122 -16.93 -10.17 3.43
CA VAL A 122 -16.91 -8.91 4.19
C VAL A 122 -16.02 -7.83 3.56
N TYR A 123 -15.05 -8.21 2.73
CA TYR A 123 -14.15 -7.29 2.04
C TYR A 123 -14.59 -6.95 0.62
N GLN A 124 -15.65 -7.59 0.11
CA GLN A 124 -16.14 -7.39 -1.25
C GLN A 124 -17.27 -6.34 -1.28
N GLY A 125 -17.52 -5.75 -2.45
CA GLY A 125 -18.68 -4.89 -2.67
C GLY A 125 -18.69 -3.61 -1.82
N GLN A 126 -17.53 -3.06 -1.51
CA GLN A 126 -17.42 -1.84 -0.71
C GLN A 126 -17.91 -0.61 -1.48
N SER A 127 -18.33 0.45 -0.79
CA SER A 127 -18.98 1.63 -1.36
C SER A 127 -18.18 2.35 -2.46
N PHE A 128 -16.86 2.22 -2.49
CA PHE A 128 -16.01 2.81 -3.53
C PHE A 128 -15.99 1.98 -4.84
N ASP A 129 -16.30 0.68 -4.77
CA ASP A 129 -16.43 -0.25 -5.91
C ASP A 129 -17.49 -1.30 -5.60
N PRO A 130 -18.80 -0.93 -5.63
CA PRO A 130 -19.88 -1.79 -5.13
C PRO A 130 -20.04 -3.11 -5.89
N LEU A 131 -19.66 -3.13 -7.17
CA LEU A 131 -19.71 -4.34 -7.99
C LEU A 131 -18.42 -5.16 -7.92
N GLY A 132 -17.36 -4.61 -7.32
CA GLY A 132 -16.05 -5.25 -7.27
C GLY A 132 -15.42 -5.46 -8.65
N THR A 133 -15.76 -4.63 -9.63
CA THR A 133 -15.31 -4.80 -11.02
C THR A 133 -13.92 -4.26 -11.27
N HIS A 134 -13.51 -3.22 -10.53
CA HIS A 134 -12.28 -2.48 -10.79
C HIS A 134 -11.19 -2.65 -9.74
N SER A 135 -11.52 -3.30 -8.62
CA SER A 135 -10.59 -3.50 -7.52
C SER A 135 -10.60 -4.91 -6.98
N ARG A 136 -9.50 -5.28 -6.33
CA ARG A 136 -9.42 -6.50 -5.51
C ARG A 136 -8.87 -6.16 -4.14
N PRO A 137 -9.58 -6.51 -3.07
CA PRO A 137 -9.02 -6.47 -1.72
C PRO A 137 -7.79 -7.34 -1.63
N TRP A 138 -6.74 -6.93 -0.88
CA TRP A 138 -5.57 -7.77 -0.73
C TRP A 138 -4.98 -7.84 0.67
N ARG A 139 -5.12 -6.77 1.48
CA ARG A 139 -4.67 -6.77 2.87
C ARG A 139 -5.40 -5.72 3.71
N ILE A 140 -5.42 -5.93 5.01
CA ILE A 140 -5.99 -4.98 5.97
C ILE A 140 -5.03 -4.72 7.12
N SER A 141 -5.14 -3.56 7.75
CA SER A 141 -4.43 -3.22 8.97
C SER A 141 -5.37 -2.57 9.98
N PRO A 142 -5.76 -3.27 11.04
CA PRO A 142 -6.47 -2.64 12.14
C PRO A 142 -5.55 -1.71 12.93
N TRP A 143 -6.12 -0.66 13.48
CA TRP A 143 -5.45 0.32 14.32
C TRP A 143 -5.81 0.10 15.78
N PHE A 144 -4.81 0.15 16.66
CA PHE A 144 -4.98 -0.10 18.07
C PHE A 144 -4.34 0.98 18.92
N PHE A 145 -4.93 1.22 20.10
CA PHE A 145 -4.20 1.91 21.15
C PHE A 145 -3.06 1.01 21.62
N MET A 146 -1.87 1.57 21.68
CA MET A 146 -0.67 0.90 22.14
C MET A 146 -0.10 1.63 23.33
N LYS A 147 0.21 0.88 24.37
CA LYS A 147 0.76 1.39 25.63
C LYS A 147 1.96 0.57 26.04
N LYS A 148 3.04 1.23 26.43
CA LYS A 148 4.17 0.57 27.10
C LYS A 148 3.79 0.33 28.55
N VAL A 149 3.91 -0.92 28.99
CA VAL A 149 3.56 -1.33 30.37
C VAL A 149 4.65 -2.18 30.97
N PRO A 150 4.82 -2.19 32.32
CA PRO A 150 5.74 -3.09 32.98
C PRO A 150 5.44 -4.56 32.67
N SER A 151 6.46 -5.40 32.70
CA SER A 151 6.31 -6.85 32.58
C SER A 151 5.35 -7.38 33.64
N GLY A 152 4.43 -8.28 33.25
CA GLY A 152 3.41 -8.84 34.14
C GLY A 152 2.08 -8.09 34.20
N THR A 153 1.96 -6.92 33.58
CA THR A 153 0.67 -6.19 33.54
C THR A 153 -0.38 -6.98 32.73
N PRO A 154 -1.59 -7.21 33.28
CA PRO A 154 -2.66 -7.91 32.56
C PRO A 154 -3.10 -7.19 31.29
N HIS A 155 -3.55 -7.96 30.30
CA HIS A 155 -3.94 -7.47 28.97
C HIS A 155 -5.19 -6.57 28.93
N LYS A 156 -5.87 -6.34 30.03
CA LYS A 156 -7.14 -5.62 30.02
C LYS A 156 -6.94 -4.12 30.17
N VAL A 157 -6.81 -3.43 29.06
CA VAL A 157 -7.01 -1.96 29.05
C VAL A 157 -8.06 -1.66 27.97
N ALA A 158 -9.31 -1.58 28.38
CA ALA A 158 -10.37 -1.01 27.56
C ALA A 158 -10.24 0.52 27.62
N PHE A 159 -9.88 1.16 26.52
CA PHE A 159 -9.94 2.61 26.42
C PHE A 159 -11.36 3.04 26.06
N GLY A 160 -12.01 3.69 27.00
CA GLY A 160 -13.35 4.25 26.84
C GLY A 160 -13.34 5.58 26.06
N ALA A 161 -14.09 6.55 26.57
CA ALA A 161 -14.29 7.85 25.95
C ALA A 161 -12.99 8.63 25.63
N PRO A 162 -13.01 9.54 24.63
CA PRO A 162 -11.86 10.35 24.17
C PRO A 162 -11.09 11.07 25.29
N ALA A 163 -11.80 11.56 26.28
CA ALA A 163 -11.20 12.26 27.43
C ALA A 163 -10.13 11.43 28.15
N ARG A 164 -10.21 10.09 28.12
CA ARG A 164 -9.25 9.22 28.80
C ARG A 164 -7.92 9.14 28.09
N TRP A 165 -7.89 9.06 26.78
CA TRP A 165 -6.62 8.91 26.06
C TRP A 165 -5.89 10.23 25.85
N ALA A 166 -6.62 11.37 25.75
CA ALA A 166 -5.96 12.66 25.69
C ALA A 166 -5.44 13.15 27.04
N SER A 167 -6.01 12.68 28.14
CA SER A 167 -5.54 13.01 29.49
C SER A 167 -4.35 12.16 29.96
N GLU A 168 -4.03 11.06 29.25
CA GLU A 168 -2.82 10.28 29.60
C GLU A 168 -1.57 11.15 29.42
N PRO A 169 -0.71 11.21 30.43
CA PRO A 169 0.58 11.86 30.31
C PRO A 169 1.39 11.23 29.16
N GLN A 170 2.13 12.03 28.42
CA GLN A 170 2.99 11.54 27.32
C GLN A 170 2.23 10.75 26.24
N SER A 171 0.95 11.08 25.99
CA SER A 171 0.23 10.56 24.84
C SER A 171 0.48 11.42 23.59
N ILE A 172 0.79 10.77 22.48
CA ILE A 172 0.87 11.38 21.15
C ILE A 172 0.16 10.49 20.13
N PHE A 173 -0.27 11.08 19.02
CA PHE A 173 -1.07 10.41 18.02
C PHE A 173 -0.55 10.72 16.60
N PRO A 174 -0.72 9.82 15.63
CA PRO A 174 -0.29 10.07 14.27
C PRO A 174 -1.07 11.23 13.66
N ASN A 175 -0.34 12.12 12.99
CA ASN A 175 -0.92 13.24 12.27
C ASN A 175 -1.49 12.78 10.92
N GLU A 176 -2.50 11.92 10.98
CA GLU A 176 -3.30 11.48 9.84
C GLU A 176 -4.74 11.96 9.99
N PRO A 177 -5.15 13.01 9.27
CA PRO A 177 -6.45 13.68 9.49
C PRO A 177 -7.65 12.74 9.42
N ASP A 178 -7.68 11.85 8.43
CA ASP A 178 -8.79 10.91 8.26
C ASP A 178 -8.88 9.92 9.41
N LEU A 179 -7.73 9.40 9.82
CA LEU A 179 -7.63 8.48 10.94
C LEU A 179 -8.09 9.13 12.25
N ILE A 180 -7.64 10.36 12.49
CA ILE A 180 -7.98 11.09 13.72
C ILE A 180 -9.47 11.46 13.76
N ALA A 181 -10.05 11.84 12.62
CA ALA A 181 -11.49 12.07 12.50
C ALA A 181 -12.28 10.76 12.74
N ALA A 182 -11.85 9.67 12.14
CA ALA A 182 -12.47 8.35 12.34
C ALA A 182 -12.37 7.89 13.81
N LEU A 183 -11.21 8.06 14.43
CA LEU A 183 -10.99 7.76 15.83
C LEU A 183 -11.92 8.59 16.74
N TRP A 184 -12.09 9.87 16.44
CA TRP A 184 -13.00 10.76 17.16
C TRP A 184 -14.44 10.29 17.07
N ILE A 185 -14.95 10.01 15.86
CA ILE A 185 -16.31 9.52 15.62
C ILE A 185 -16.52 8.19 16.34
N LYS A 186 -15.60 7.25 16.18
CA LYS A 186 -15.68 5.90 16.75
C LYS A 186 -15.68 5.92 18.27
N SER A 187 -14.90 6.80 18.87
CA SER A 187 -14.84 6.96 20.34
C SER A 187 -16.15 7.47 20.96
N GLN A 188 -17.00 8.09 20.17
CA GLN A 188 -18.36 8.48 20.55
C GLN A 188 -19.40 7.35 20.36
N GLY A 189 -18.95 6.14 19.96
CA GLY A 189 -19.83 5.01 19.66
C GLY A 189 -20.60 5.14 18.34
N LYS A 190 -20.20 6.06 17.48
CA LYS A 190 -20.84 6.30 16.18
C LYS A 190 -20.12 5.53 15.07
N SER A 191 -20.84 5.24 13.97
CA SER A 191 -20.23 4.70 12.76
C SER A 191 -19.44 5.79 12.03
N ILE A 192 -18.22 5.43 11.60
CA ILE A 192 -17.33 6.35 10.88
C ILE A 192 -17.79 6.61 9.45
N ASN A 193 -18.58 5.71 8.88
CA ASN A 193 -19.06 5.80 7.50
C ASN A 193 -20.46 6.41 7.38
N LEU A 194 -21.08 6.79 8.48
CA LEU A 194 -22.37 7.50 8.50
C LEU A 194 -22.15 9.01 8.62
N GLY A 195 -23.00 9.79 7.96
CA GLY A 195 -23.08 11.25 8.15
C GLY A 195 -22.40 12.12 7.08
N GLY A 196 -21.73 11.55 6.09
CA GLY A 196 -21.17 12.31 4.95
C GLY A 196 -20.00 13.25 5.31
N GLY A 197 -19.53 14.01 4.32
CA GLY A 197 -18.31 14.81 4.42
C GLY A 197 -18.33 15.93 5.47
N SER A 198 -19.48 16.56 5.72
CA SER A 198 -19.61 17.61 6.73
C SER A 198 -19.40 17.08 8.16
N THR A 199 -19.93 15.89 8.45
CA THR A 199 -19.74 15.22 9.75
C THR A 199 -18.27 14.86 9.95
N GLN A 200 -17.62 14.37 8.91
CA GLN A 200 -16.21 14.00 8.95
C GLN A 200 -15.32 15.24 9.14
N GLN A 201 -15.61 16.32 8.44
CA GLN A 201 -14.86 17.57 8.58
C GLN A 201 -15.02 18.17 10.00
N MET A 202 -16.23 18.16 10.55
CA MET A 202 -16.46 18.60 11.92
C MET A 202 -15.72 17.73 12.93
N ALA A 203 -15.77 16.41 12.76
CA ALA A 203 -15.06 15.46 13.62
C ALA A 203 -13.55 15.70 13.58
N ARG A 204 -12.99 16.00 12.42
CA ARG A 204 -11.58 16.37 12.28
C ARG A 204 -11.25 17.61 13.09
N GLN A 205 -11.97 18.70 12.87
CA GLN A 205 -11.71 19.97 13.56
C GLN A 205 -11.80 19.79 15.08
N GLN A 206 -12.78 19.04 15.56
CA GLN A 206 -12.92 18.73 16.98
C GLN A 206 -11.74 17.88 17.50
N ALA A 207 -11.34 16.85 16.76
CA ALA A 207 -10.25 15.98 17.15
C ALA A 207 -8.90 16.72 17.13
N GLU A 208 -8.62 17.50 16.09
CA GLU A 208 -7.40 18.31 15.98
C GLU A 208 -7.32 19.35 17.12
N SER A 209 -8.43 20.01 17.45
CA SER A 209 -8.48 20.94 18.58
C SER A 209 -8.24 20.23 19.92
N PHE A 210 -8.84 19.04 20.09
CA PHE A 210 -8.71 18.26 21.32
C PHE A 210 -7.30 17.66 21.50
N LEU A 211 -6.66 17.28 20.39
CA LEU A 211 -5.30 16.71 20.38
C LEU A 211 -4.24 17.76 20.03
N ALA A 212 -4.54 19.04 20.16
CA ALA A 212 -3.58 20.10 19.85
C ALA A 212 -2.25 19.88 20.58
N GLY A 213 -1.15 19.95 19.80
CA GLY A 213 0.20 19.69 20.30
C GLY A 213 0.56 18.22 20.57
N LYS A 214 -0.36 17.27 20.25
CA LYS A 214 -0.13 15.82 20.42
C LYS A 214 -0.10 15.07 19.08
N LEU A 215 -0.26 15.74 17.96
CA LEU A 215 -0.23 15.15 16.63
C LEU A 215 1.18 15.23 16.06
N VAL A 216 1.76 14.07 15.74
CA VAL A 216 3.13 13.93 15.22
C VAL A 216 3.16 12.89 14.09
N PRO A 217 4.24 12.80 13.30
CA PRO A 217 4.39 11.72 12.32
C PRO A 217 4.25 10.33 12.95
N GLU A 218 3.63 9.37 12.25
CA GLU A 218 3.44 8.00 12.75
C GLU A 218 4.74 7.35 13.21
N ALA A 219 5.84 7.59 12.49
CA ALA A 219 7.16 7.07 12.85
C ALA A 219 7.62 7.59 14.24
N GLU A 220 7.36 8.85 14.56
CA GLU A 220 7.67 9.41 15.88
C GLU A 220 6.83 8.78 17.01
N CYS A 221 5.57 8.48 16.73
CA CYS A 221 4.71 7.77 17.65
C CYS A 221 5.31 6.41 18.03
N TRP A 222 5.77 5.68 17.01
CA TRP A 222 6.35 4.35 17.22
C TRP A 222 7.69 4.39 17.94
N GLU A 223 8.62 5.24 17.49
CA GLU A 223 9.93 5.38 18.16
C GLU A 223 9.78 5.85 19.60
N GLY A 224 8.94 6.84 19.86
CA GLY A 224 8.67 7.31 21.21
C GLY A 224 8.05 6.26 22.11
N LEU A 225 7.23 5.35 21.57
CA LEU A 225 6.67 4.23 22.32
C LEU A 225 7.75 3.19 22.65
N LYS A 226 8.65 2.86 21.74
CA LYS A 226 9.75 1.92 21.95
C LYS A 226 10.73 2.40 23.02
N ASP A 227 11.13 3.66 22.95
CA ASP A 227 12.09 4.24 23.89
C ASP A 227 11.45 4.67 25.23
N GLY A 228 10.13 4.68 25.33
CA GLY A 228 9.38 4.99 26.54
C GLY A 228 9.13 6.48 26.79
N ARG A 229 9.47 7.35 25.85
CA ARG A 229 9.07 8.77 25.87
C ARG A 229 7.57 8.95 25.69
N VAL A 230 6.95 8.01 24.99
CA VAL A 230 5.51 7.94 24.77
C VAL A 230 4.94 6.77 25.56
N GLN A 231 3.90 7.03 26.32
CA GLN A 231 3.21 5.99 27.07
C GLN A 231 1.99 5.43 26.37
N LEU A 232 1.31 6.26 25.57
CA LEU A 232 0.10 5.90 24.83
C LEU A 232 0.10 6.51 23.44
N THR A 233 -0.23 5.69 22.44
CA THR A 233 -0.43 6.13 21.06
C THR A 233 -1.47 5.27 20.36
N PHE A 234 -1.84 5.63 19.11
CA PHE A 234 -2.76 4.86 18.27
C PHE A 234 -2.06 4.53 16.96
N LEU A 235 -1.75 3.25 16.73
CA LEU A 235 -0.89 2.79 15.65
C LEU A 235 -1.46 1.56 14.94
N PRO A 236 -1.07 1.32 13.68
CA PRO A 236 -1.49 0.14 12.94
C PRO A 236 -0.83 -1.13 13.49
N ALA A 237 -1.57 -2.23 13.46
CA ALA A 237 -1.14 -3.51 14.01
C ALA A 237 0.15 -4.06 13.39
N TRP A 238 0.42 -3.76 12.12
CA TRP A 238 1.62 -4.24 11.43
C TRP A 238 2.92 -3.81 12.12
N ARG A 239 2.94 -2.68 12.83
CA ARG A 239 4.09 -2.25 13.64
C ARG A 239 4.47 -3.26 14.71
N LEU A 240 3.47 -3.83 15.38
CA LEU A 240 3.70 -4.83 16.43
C LEU A 240 4.23 -6.16 15.89
N VAL A 241 3.86 -6.51 14.67
CA VAL A 241 4.24 -7.80 14.08
C VAL A 241 5.65 -7.76 13.50
N LEU A 242 5.99 -6.70 12.77
CA LEU A 242 7.28 -6.59 12.09
C LEU A 242 8.44 -6.19 13.00
N GLU A 243 8.15 -5.44 14.04
CA GLU A 243 9.16 -4.98 14.99
C GLU A 243 8.93 -5.64 16.35
N PRO A 244 9.32 -6.92 16.52
CA PRO A 244 9.21 -7.59 17.79
C PRO A 244 9.99 -6.82 18.85
N GLN A 245 9.39 -6.66 19.98
CA GLN A 245 9.78 -5.78 21.07
C GLN A 245 11.21 -6.01 21.54
N ALA A 246 12.13 -5.22 21.05
CA ALA A 246 13.45 -5.08 21.61
C ALA A 246 13.35 -4.07 22.78
N GLY A 247 13.39 -4.53 24.01
CA GLY A 247 13.49 -3.63 25.18
C GLY A 247 12.72 -4.06 26.42
N ASN A 248 13.04 -3.43 27.54
CA ASN A 248 12.62 -3.76 28.91
C ASN A 248 11.13 -3.53 29.26
N GLY A 249 10.24 -3.49 28.29
CA GLY A 249 8.81 -3.31 28.52
C GLY A 249 7.97 -3.99 27.46
N LEU A 250 6.81 -4.50 27.87
CA LEU A 250 5.86 -5.06 26.93
C LEU A 250 4.98 -3.94 26.39
N ILE A 251 4.85 -3.86 25.05
CA ILE A 251 3.82 -3.03 24.45
C ILE A 251 2.52 -3.81 24.50
N ARG A 252 1.53 -3.24 25.13
CA ARG A 252 0.16 -3.75 25.17
C ARG A 252 -0.69 -2.94 24.22
N TRP A 253 -1.66 -3.57 23.63
CA TRP A 253 -2.56 -2.96 22.69
C TRP A 253 -4.02 -3.29 23.03
N SER A 254 -4.91 -2.41 22.66
CA SER A 254 -6.34 -2.56 22.88
C SER A 254 -7.16 -1.87 21.78
N ALA A 255 -8.30 -2.45 21.44
CA ALA A 255 -9.31 -1.83 20.60
C ALA A 255 -10.23 -0.92 21.42
N LEU A 256 -10.91 0.01 20.76
CA LEU A 256 -12.05 0.70 21.36
C LEU A 256 -13.18 -0.31 21.69
N GLN A 257 -13.95 -0.03 22.73
CA GLN A 257 -15.11 -0.87 23.06
C GLN A 257 -16.13 -0.92 21.93
N ALA A 258 -16.23 0.14 21.14
CA ALA A 258 -17.09 0.24 19.95
C ALA A 258 -16.49 -0.45 18.68
N GLY A 259 -15.43 -1.23 18.83
CA GLY A 259 -14.64 -1.75 17.71
C GLY A 259 -13.52 -0.79 17.30
N THR A 260 -12.66 -1.20 16.38
CA THR A 260 -11.54 -0.36 15.94
C THR A 260 -11.72 0.13 14.51
N ILE A 261 -10.77 0.92 14.08
CA ILE A 261 -10.64 1.44 12.71
C ILE A 261 -9.73 0.47 11.96
N VAL A 262 -10.08 0.17 10.73
CA VAL A 262 -9.30 -0.74 9.88
C VAL A 262 -8.94 -0.02 8.59
N ASP A 263 -7.66 0.11 8.32
CA ASP A 263 -7.19 0.45 6.98
C ASP A 263 -7.40 -0.77 6.07
N PHE A 264 -7.96 -0.50 4.92
CA PHE A 264 -8.30 -1.49 3.92
C PHE A 264 -7.58 -1.14 2.62
N GLU A 265 -6.74 -2.06 2.15
CA GLU A 265 -5.98 -1.85 0.93
C GLU A 265 -6.53 -2.69 -0.21
N VAL A 266 -6.57 -2.07 -1.38
CA VAL A 266 -7.08 -2.65 -2.63
C VAL A 266 -6.04 -2.55 -3.73
N MET A 267 -6.17 -3.42 -4.70
CA MET A 267 -5.34 -3.45 -5.91
C MET A 267 -6.20 -3.07 -7.11
N ALA A 268 -5.67 -2.26 -7.99
CA ALA A 268 -6.29 -1.89 -9.26
C ALA A 268 -5.27 -1.94 -10.41
N VAL A 269 -5.75 -2.16 -11.63
CA VAL A 269 -4.96 -2.13 -12.85
C VAL A 269 -5.37 -0.91 -13.66
N ALA A 270 -4.40 -0.16 -14.18
CA ALA A 270 -4.69 0.96 -15.07
C ALA A 270 -5.29 0.48 -16.39
N ASP A 271 -6.40 1.08 -16.82
CA ASP A 271 -7.04 0.70 -18.10
C ASP A 271 -6.15 1.02 -19.31
N GLY A 272 -5.32 2.05 -19.23
CA GLY A 272 -4.33 2.39 -20.26
C GLY A 272 -3.09 1.50 -20.30
N SER A 273 -2.92 0.55 -19.36
CA SER A 273 -1.73 -0.30 -19.34
C SER A 273 -1.64 -1.20 -20.55
N SER A 274 -0.47 -1.19 -21.22
CA SER A 274 -0.15 -2.15 -22.29
C SER A 274 0.20 -3.55 -21.76
N ARG A 275 0.26 -3.72 -20.42
CA ARG A 275 0.66 -4.95 -19.72
C ARG A 275 -0.45 -5.50 -18.81
N LYS A 276 -1.73 -5.26 -19.17
CA LYS A 276 -2.91 -5.65 -18.36
C LYS A 276 -2.87 -7.12 -17.95
N GLU A 277 -2.57 -8.02 -18.89
CA GLU A 277 -2.52 -9.46 -18.59
C GLU A 277 -1.51 -9.77 -17.49
N MET A 278 -0.31 -9.17 -17.58
CA MET A 278 0.73 -9.38 -16.59
C MET A 278 0.42 -8.70 -15.27
N ALA A 279 -0.21 -7.54 -15.31
CA ALA A 279 -0.73 -6.86 -14.13
C ALA A 279 -1.77 -7.73 -13.40
N CYS A 280 -2.71 -8.33 -14.12
CA CYS A 280 -3.69 -9.26 -13.54
C CYS A 280 -3.01 -10.49 -12.91
N LYS A 281 -2.01 -11.09 -13.58
CA LYS A 281 -1.22 -12.19 -13.01
C LYS A 281 -0.47 -11.79 -11.73
N PHE A 282 -0.02 -10.55 -11.64
CA PHE A 282 0.59 -10.05 -10.42
C PHE A 282 -0.43 -9.92 -9.27
N LEU A 283 -1.64 -9.45 -9.55
CA LEU A 283 -2.72 -9.43 -8.57
C LEU A 283 -3.08 -10.84 -8.12
N GLU A 284 -3.22 -11.80 -9.04
CA GLU A 284 -3.47 -13.21 -8.72
C GLU A 284 -2.37 -13.80 -7.83
N PHE A 285 -1.11 -13.48 -8.14
CA PHE A 285 0.02 -13.91 -7.32
C PHE A 285 -0.09 -13.38 -5.88
N LEU A 286 -0.42 -12.10 -5.69
CA LEU A 286 -0.58 -11.52 -4.35
C LEU A 286 -1.79 -12.11 -3.60
N LEU A 287 -2.82 -12.54 -4.32
CA LEU A 287 -4.01 -13.19 -3.75
C LEU A 287 -3.85 -14.71 -3.61
N ALA A 288 -2.77 -15.30 -4.09
CA ALA A 288 -2.57 -16.73 -3.96
C ALA A 288 -2.61 -17.16 -2.48
N PRO A 289 -3.22 -18.32 -2.15
CA PRO A 289 -3.34 -18.77 -0.77
C PRO A 289 -2.03 -18.80 0.01
N SER A 290 -0.91 -19.14 -0.66
CA SER A 290 0.43 -19.15 -0.07
C SER A 290 0.90 -17.75 0.35
N GLN A 291 0.71 -16.72 -0.48
CA GLN A 291 1.04 -15.34 -0.16
C GLN A 291 0.13 -14.80 0.93
N GLN A 292 -1.15 -15.07 0.85
CA GLN A 292 -2.11 -14.66 1.86
C GLN A 292 -1.85 -15.33 3.22
N ALA A 293 -1.48 -16.59 3.26
CA ALA A 293 -1.09 -17.28 4.49
C ALA A 293 0.21 -16.71 5.10
N ALA A 294 1.16 -16.29 4.26
CA ALA A 294 2.42 -15.70 4.70
C ALA A 294 2.31 -14.20 5.04
N LEU A 295 1.22 -13.52 4.66
CA LEU A 295 1.09 -12.07 4.64
C LEU A 295 1.37 -11.46 6.03
N LEU A 296 0.76 -11.99 7.07
CA LEU A 296 0.92 -11.48 8.43
C LEU A 296 2.40 -11.54 8.87
N GLY A 297 3.03 -12.68 8.75
CA GLY A 297 4.43 -12.86 9.18
C GLY A 297 5.42 -12.05 8.32
N ALA A 298 5.14 -11.88 7.04
CA ALA A 298 6.02 -11.18 6.11
C ALA A 298 5.86 -9.65 6.13
N THR A 299 4.66 -9.16 6.42
CA THR A 299 4.31 -7.74 6.26
C THR A 299 3.64 -7.12 7.47
N GLY A 300 3.22 -7.90 8.46
CA GLY A 300 2.41 -7.46 9.59
C GLY A 300 0.95 -7.13 9.25
N PHE A 301 0.56 -7.24 7.99
CA PHE A 301 -0.82 -7.04 7.54
C PHE A 301 -1.63 -8.33 7.60
N PHE A 302 -2.94 -8.18 7.72
CA PHE A 302 -3.84 -9.31 7.81
C PHE A 302 -4.39 -9.69 6.43
N PRO A 303 -4.51 -10.99 6.14
CA PRO A 303 -5.01 -11.49 4.87
C PRO A 303 -6.51 -11.21 4.71
N VAL A 304 -6.93 -11.06 3.45
CA VAL A 304 -8.35 -10.89 3.11
C VAL A 304 -9.09 -12.22 2.91
N HIS A 305 -8.39 -13.35 3.00
CA HIS A 305 -9.01 -14.69 2.90
C HIS A 305 -9.72 -15.11 4.18
N SER A 306 -9.46 -14.47 5.31
CA SER A 306 -10.09 -14.78 6.59
C SER A 306 -10.51 -13.52 7.32
N LYS A 307 -11.47 -13.66 8.25
CA LYS A 307 -11.74 -12.59 9.22
C LYS A 307 -10.60 -12.55 10.26
N PRO A 308 -10.12 -11.35 10.65
CA PRO A 308 -9.22 -11.23 11.77
C PRO A 308 -9.83 -11.84 13.05
N GLY A 309 -9.06 -12.64 13.77
CA GLY A 309 -9.49 -13.31 14.99
C GLY A 309 -9.83 -14.78 14.84
N MET A 310 -9.88 -15.32 13.61
CA MET A 310 -9.93 -16.76 13.36
C MET A 310 -8.49 -17.26 13.18
N GLU A 311 -8.02 -18.00 14.17
CA GLU A 311 -6.82 -18.83 14.18
C GLU A 311 -5.64 -18.39 13.29
N TRP A 312 -4.80 -17.52 13.82
CA TRP A 312 -3.47 -17.32 13.25
C TRP A 312 -2.47 -18.17 14.03
N ALA A 313 -2.58 -19.47 13.79
CA ALA A 313 -1.67 -20.44 14.35
C ALA A 313 -0.23 -20.06 13.99
N GLY A 314 0.57 -19.78 14.99
CA GLY A 314 2.00 -19.51 14.86
C GLY A 314 2.44 -18.06 15.00
N SER A 315 1.54 -17.08 15.15
CA SER A 315 1.95 -15.72 15.49
C SER A 315 2.02 -15.52 17.00
N THR A 316 3.07 -14.87 17.48
CA THR A 316 3.17 -14.39 18.88
C THR A 316 2.20 -13.25 19.16
N PHE A 317 1.49 -12.79 18.14
CA PHE A 317 0.51 -11.72 18.21
C PHE A 317 -0.84 -12.29 18.66
N VAL A 318 -1.18 -12.04 19.91
CA VAL A 318 -2.47 -12.45 20.48
C VAL A 318 -3.50 -11.39 20.17
N MET A 319 -4.41 -11.68 19.24
CA MET A 319 -5.57 -10.83 18.99
C MET A 319 -6.50 -10.79 20.18
N PRO A 320 -7.22 -9.67 20.41
CA PRO A 320 -8.29 -9.68 21.40
C PRO A 320 -9.31 -10.75 21.03
N SER A 321 -9.74 -11.51 22.03
CA SER A 321 -10.77 -12.53 21.82
C SER A 321 -12.07 -11.90 21.30
N GLY A 322 -12.68 -12.49 20.26
CA GLY A 322 -14.08 -12.39 19.98
C GLY A 322 -14.49 -11.28 19.01
N THR A 323 -15.46 -10.51 19.41
CA THR A 323 -16.34 -9.68 18.57
C THR A 323 -15.79 -8.28 18.24
N TRP A 324 -14.54 -7.97 18.53
CA TRP A 324 -13.98 -6.63 18.27
C TRP A 324 -13.99 -6.27 16.78
N PHE A 325 -13.69 -7.25 15.92
CA PHE A 325 -13.65 -7.03 14.48
C PHE A 325 -15.06 -6.79 13.91
N ASP A 326 -16.07 -7.49 14.43
CA ASP A 326 -17.46 -7.32 13.99
C ASP A 326 -18.01 -5.91 14.26
N ARG A 327 -17.40 -5.19 15.19
CA ARG A 327 -17.70 -3.78 15.51
C ARG A 327 -16.75 -2.80 14.86
N SER A 328 -15.72 -3.30 14.20
CA SER A 328 -14.71 -2.47 13.52
C SER A 328 -15.24 -1.99 12.17
N GLU A 329 -14.67 -0.90 11.68
CA GLU A 329 -15.13 -0.30 10.43
C GLU A 329 -13.94 0.09 9.56
N PHE A 330 -14.10 -0.08 8.25
CA PHE A 330 -13.12 0.36 7.26
C PHE A 330 -13.22 1.87 7.03
N ILE A 331 -12.08 2.53 6.89
CA ILE A 331 -12.07 3.92 6.40
C ILE A 331 -12.24 3.88 4.88
N LEU A 332 -13.43 4.22 4.41
CA LEU A 332 -13.81 4.14 2.99
C LEU A 332 -13.95 5.50 2.31
N TRP A 333 -13.93 6.58 3.07
CA TRP A 333 -14.18 7.94 2.56
C TRP A 333 -12.89 8.73 2.39
N PRO A 334 -12.74 9.42 1.23
CA PRO A 334 -11.65 10.37 1.06
C PRO A 334 -11.90 11.61 1.93
N TYR A 335 -10.86 12.05 2.59
CA TYR A 335 -10.89 13.34 3.25
C TYR A 335 -10.76 14.45 2.19
N PRO A 336 -11.57 15.49 2.20
CA PRO A 336 -11.29 16.65 1.38
C PRO A 336 -9.93 17.19 1.82
N GLN A 337 -8.94 17.09 0.92
CA GLN A 337 -7.64 17.70 1.17
C GLN A 337 -7.86 19.17 1.55
N PRO A 338 -7.20 19.68 2.59
CA PRO A 338 -7.23 21.11 2.83
C PRO A 338 -6.77 21.77 1.53
N VAL A 339 -7.58 22.67 1.01
CA VAL A 339 -7.13 23.56 -0.05
C VAL A 339 -5.93 24.29 0.57
N VAL A 340 -4.73 23.93 0.17
CA VAL A 340 -3.54 24.68 0.52
C VAL A 340 -3.71 26.00 -0.23
N THR A 341 -4.35 26.96 0.42
CA THR A 341 -4.26 28.34 0.00
C THR A 341 -2.81 28.74 0.23
N VAL A 342 -2.01 28.57 -0.82
CA VAL A 342 -0.69 29.20 -0.87
C VAL A 342 -0.97 30.67 -0.64
N PRO A 343 -0.53 31.28 0.47
CA PRO A 343 -0.73 32.70 0.65
C PRO A 343 -0.09 33.38 -0.57
N PRO A 344 -0.75 34.40 -1.15
CA PRO A 344 -0.17 35.09 -2.28
C PRO A 344 1.24 35.49 -1.90
N ALA A 345 2.20 35.14 -2.78
CA ALA A 345 3.60 35.49 -2.56
C ALA A 345 3.64 36.98 -2.22
N VAL A 346 4.08 37.30 -1.02
CA VAL A 346 4.33 38.67 -0.62
C VAL A 346 5.48 39.14 -1.53
N VAL A 347 5.09 39.84 -2.58
CA VAL A 347 6.06 40.55 -3.41
C VAL A 347 6.62 41.65 -2.52
N THR A 348 7.73 41.34 -1.87
CA THR A 348 8.55 42.37 -1.22
C THR A 348 9.11 43.23 -2.34
N GLU A 349 8.44 44.35 -2.59
CA GLU A 349 9.06 45.42 -3.37
C GLU A 349 10.36 45.80 -2.65
N THR A 350 11.44 45.32 -3.20
CA THR A 350 12.78 45.77 -2.83
C THR A 350 12.87 47.22 -3.31
N ASN A 351 12.61 48.16 -2.40
CA ASN A 351 12.98 49.56 -2.59
C ASN A 351 14.48 49.60 -2.84
N LEU A 352 14.88 49.68 -4.11
CA LEU A 352 16.23 50.05 -4.47
C LEU A 352 16.49 51.47 -3.98
N PRO A 353 17.57 51.75 -3.27
CA PRO A 353 17.90 53.12 -2.87
C PRO A 353 18.13 53.94 -4.13
N VAL A 354 17.37 55.02 -4.26
CA VAL A 354 17.61 56.06 -5.25
C VAL A 354 18.93 56.75 -4.87
N GLU A 355 19.97 56.51 -5.66
CA GLU A 355 21.22 57.29 -5.58
C GLU A 355 20.87 58.74 -5.93
N SER A 356 20.88 59.58 -4.91
CA SER A 356 20.83 61.02 -5.05
C SER A 356 22.15 61.50 -5.63
N GLY A 357 22.13 61.91 -6.89
CA GLY A 357 23.25 62.58 -7.56
C GLY A 357 23.73 63.82 -6.81
N GLY A 358 24.99 63.72 -6.35
CA GLY A 358 25.70 64.86 -5.79
C GLY A 358 26.11 65.83 -6.89
N GLU A 359 25.71 67.08 -6.77
CA GLU A 359 26.17 68.17 -7.62
C GLU A 359 27.70 68.42 -7.40
N PRO A 360 28.43 68.77 -8.46
CA PRO A 360 29.83 69.18 -8.34
C PRO A 360 29.92 70.61 -7.84
N LYS A 361 30.48 70.84 -6.67
CA LYS A 361 30.91 72.19 -6.23
C LYS A 361 32.21 72.57 -6.94
N THR A 362 32.08 73.62 -7.78
CA THR A 362 33.18 74.50 -8.26
C THR A 362 33.77 75.25 -7.09
N GLN A 363 35.03 75.08 -6.84
CA GLN A 363 36.05 76.10 -6.64
C GLN A 363 37.48 75.51 -6.71
#